data_20af75b95cdd49c8a71d1a3b263c3b6b
#
_entry.id   20af75b95cdd49c8a71d1a3b263c3b6b
#
_cell.length_a   1.000
_cell.length_b   1.000
_cell.length_c   1.000
_cell.angle_alpha   90.00
_cell.angle_beta   90.00
_cell.angle_gamma   90.00
#
_symmetry.space_group_name_H-M   'P 1'
#
loop_
_entity.id
_entity.type
_entity.pdbx_description
1 polymer ?
#
loop_
_entity_poly.entity_id
_entity_poly.type
_entity_poly.pdbx_seq_one_letter_code
_entity_poly.pdbx_strand_id
1 'polypeptide(L)'
;AFNKELNIIKNDLYYQQLEVPRGTNTFLIRLDIAYSPMEILSGDSYSIRKNYDGKIVFFLVDAMGKGISASLTATTTTTLLNFIFDQMQADKNFDFSKWIQSYVEYIKKELLDNEMLSIIFGMYEKESSSCSYASFGMPAVIAKDFKNQLVKIKSNNMPISQYTQEFKVDTLNAKNIKKILIYTDGLCENKLENGEFYKKYMYEDFLNSECISDFSLHIKERLVENQDDMAYFYLDVVELNVDWKDINVLGKREDVDVVLTEIREALLQVKANAKDISEIILSMSEVLLNAVEHGIYGIDKKTKSKLIENGEFDDLLDKLETQNKDKYINIKYFIKESRRGKMFICKVTDPGLGFDVRELRQLVVNPKSFNGRGIMIIKKLLDRFYYNEQGNSITLRKRISTL
;
A
#
# COMPACT_ATOMS: atom_id res chain seq x y z
N ALA A 1 12.74 16.41 12.82
CA ALA A 1 13.55 15.50 12.00
C ALA A 1 12.64 14.50 11.30
N PHE A 2 11.96 13.60 12.00
CA PHE A 2 11.10 12.54 11.42
C PHE A 2 10.07 13.03 10.38
N ASN A 3 9.33 14.13 10.66
CA ASN A 3 8.38 14.70 9.69
C ASN A 3 9.06 15.24 8.42
N LYS A 4 10.33 15.68 8.51
CA LYS A 4 11.09 16.15 7.35
C LYS A 4 11.58 14.98 6.50
N GLU A 5 12.01 13.90 7.13
CA GLU A 5 12.36 12.64 6.47
C GLU A 5 11.18 12.05 5.71
N LEU A 6 10.00 11.96 6.35
CA LEU A 6 8.78 11.48 5.69
C LEU A 6 8.34 12.34 4.49
N ASN A 7 8.74 13.62 4.42
CA ASN A 7 8.46 14.49 3.27
C ASN A 7 9.37 14.21 2.06
N ILE A 8 10.57 13.65 2.29
CA ILE A 8 11.52 13.28 1.23
C ILE A 8 11.05 12.00 0.53
N ILE A 9 10.52 11.07 1.30
CA ILE A 9 9.92 9.84 0.80
C ILE A 9 8.69 10.19 -0.05
N LYS A 10 8.63 9.68 -1.27
CA LYS A 10 7.47 9.81 -2.17
C LYS A 10 6.77 8.47 -2.29
N ASN A 11 5.45 8.48 -2.15
CA ASN A 11 4.65 7.28 -2.29
C ASN A 11 3.35 7.61 -3.04
N ASP A 12 3.38 7.42 -4.35
CA ASP A 12 2.23 7.66 -5.23
C ASP A 12 1.17 6.55 -5.13
N LEU A 13 1.53 5.41 -4.53
CA LEU A 13 0.62 4.25 -4.36
C LEU A 13 0.00 4.16 -2.97
N TYR A 14 0.13 5.21 -2.17
CA TYR A 14 -0.43 5.20 -0.81
C TYR A 14 -1.95 5.01 -0.85
N TYR A 15 -2.45 3.91 -0.26
CA TYR A 15 -3.83 3.47 -0.34
C TYR A 15 -4.37 3.17 -1.76
N GLN A 16 -3.48 2.97 -2.75
CA GLN A 16 -3.89 2.53 -4.08
C GLN A 16 -3.72 1.02 -4.27
N GLN A 17 -4.65 0.43 -5.01
CA GLN A 17 -4.51 -0.89 -5.61
C GLN A 17 -4.44 -0.75 -7.13
N LEU A 18 -3.71 -1.66 -7.76
CA LEU A 18 -3.63 -1.75 -9.21
C LEU A 18 -4.53 -2.90 -9.68
N GLU A 19 -5.46 -2.60 -10.58
CA GLU A 19 -6.23 -3.62 -11.26
C GLU A 19 -5.47 -4.07 -12.52
N VAL A 20 -5.15 -5.36 -12.60
CA VAL A 20 -4.37 -5.93 -13.70
C VAL A 20 -5.17 -7.05 -14.34
N PRO A 21 -5.63 -6.89 -15.61
CA PRO A 21 -6.26 -7.96 -16.36
C PRO A 21 -5.21 -9.00 -16.75
N ARG A 22 -5.53 -10.28 -16.56
CA ARG A 22 -4.70 -11.41 -16.99
C ARG A 22 -5.61 -12.47 -17.65
N GLY A 23 -5.74 -12.40 -18.98
CA GLY A 23 -6.71 -13.23 -19.72
C GLY A 23 -8.14 -12.82 -19.37
N THR A 24 -8.97 -13.76 -18.94
CA THR A 24 -10.36 -13.54 -18.51
C THR A 24 -10.49 -13.06 -17.07
N ASN A 25 -9.38 -13.09 -16.29
CA ASN A 25 -9.38 -12.80 -14.86
C ASN A 25 -8.84 -11.41 -14.60
N THR A 26 -9.39 -10.73 -13.60
CA THR A 26 -8.84 -9.49 -13.06
C THR A 26 -8.18 -9.76 -11.71
N PHE A 27 -6.98 -9.23 -11.55
CA PHE A 27 -6.22 -9.33 -10.32
C PHE A 27 -6.06 -7.96 -9.69
N LEU A 28 -6.12 -7.91 -8.37
CA LEU A 28 -5.74 -6.73 -7.59
C LEU A 28 -4.32 -6.93 -7.08
N ILE A 29 -3.44 -6.02 -7.46
CA ILE A 29 -2.10 -5.92 -6.90
C ILE A 29 -2.14 -4.84 -5.82
N ARG A 30 -1.74 -5.20 -4.61
CA ARG A 30 -1.65 -4.30 -3.47
C ARG A 30 -0.22 -4.24 -2.99
N LEU A 31 0.25 -3.04 -2.74
CA LEU A 31 1.57 -2.79 -2.21
C LEU A 31 1.44 -2.07 -0.87
N ASP A 32 1.88 -2.72 0.16
CA ASP A 32 1.97 -2.18 1.51
C ASP A 32 3.43 -2.00 1.93
N ILE A 33 3.67 -1.00 2.76
CA ILE A 33 5.00 -0.65 3.22
C ILE A 33 4.98 -0.61 4.75
N ALA A 34 5.97 -1.25 5.36
CA ALA A 34 6.32 -1.03 6.74
C ALA A 34 7.67 -0.30 6.80
N TYR A 35 7.71 0.73 7.62
CA TYR A 35 8.88 1.54 7.85
C TYR A 35 8.96 1.85 9.34
N SER A 36 9.97 1.32 10.00
CA SER A 36 10.15 1.40 11.45
C SER A 36 11.60 1.79 11.75
N PRO A 37 11.90 3.09 11.80
CA PRO A 37 13.23 3.55 12.19
C PRO A 37 13.51 3.19 13.65
N MET A 38 14.73 2.81 13.94
CA MET A 38 15.20 2.53 15.31
C MET A 38 15.37 3.84 16.10
N GLU A 39 15.87 4.87 15.44
CA GLU A 39 16.14 6.19 16.03
C GLU A 39 15.24 7.26 15.38
N ILE A 40 15.51 8.55 15.66
CA ILE A 40 14.78 9.70 15.10
C ILE A 40 15.00 9.79 13.58
N LEU A 41 16.16 9.36 13.09
CA LEU A 41 16.54 9.30 11.68
C LEU A 41 16.96 7.87 11.34
N SER A 42 16.65 7.42 10.14
CA SER A 42 16.91 6.07 9.66
C SER A 42 17.97 6.03 8.57
N GLY A 43 18.79 4.97 8.57
CA GLY A 43 19.63 4.59 7.44
C GLY A 43 18.84 3.97 6.29
N ASP A 44 17.62 3.51 6.57
CA ASP A 44 16.68 3.02 5.56
C ASP A 44 15.87 4.16 4.94
N SER A 45 15.59 4.08 3.65
CA SER A 45 14.67 4.98 2.97
C SER A 45 14.06 4.35 1.72
N TYR A 46 13.00 4.94 1.19
CA TYR A 46 12.36 4.40 -0.01
C TYR A 46 11.61 5.48 -0.80
N SER A 47 11.26 5.14 -2.03
CA SER A 47 10.28 5.90 -2.81
C SER A 47 9.53 4.99 -3.77
N ILE A 48 8.28 5.31 -4.06
CA ILE A 48 7.44 4.61 -5.04
C ILE A 48 6.70 5.67 -5.83
N ARG A 49 6.99 5.71 -7.11
CA ARG A 49 6.50 6.73 -8.02
C ARG A 49 5.79 6.10 -9.23
N LYS A 50 4.90 6.84 -9.81
CA LYS A 50 4.27 6.49 -11.09
C LYS A 50 4.84 7.41 -12.18
N ASN A 51 5.42 6.82 -13.24
CA ASN A 51 5.91 7.62 -14.35
C ASN A 51 4.77 8.04 -15.30
N TYR A 52 5.07 8.92 -16.26
CA TYR A 52 4.09 9.42 -17.23
C TYR A 52 3.45 8.31 -18.09
N ASP A 53 4.13 7.17 -18.28
CA ASP A 53 3.58 5.99 -18.98
C ASP A 53 2.76 5.07 -18.07
N GLY A 54 2.55 5.44 -16.80
CA GLY A 54 1.81 4.62 -15.83
C GLY A 54 2.61 3.46 -15.22
N LYS A 55 3.91 3.33 -15.52
CA LYS A 55 4.79 2.32 -14.90
C LYS A 55 5.10 2.71 -13.45
N ILE A 56 5.19 1.72 -12.58
CA ILE A 56 5.53 1.92 -11.18
C ILE A 56 7.04 1.79 -11.00
N VAL A 57 7.68 2.87 -10.59
CA VAL A 57 9.12 2.96 -10.32
C VAL A 57 9.33 3.06 -8.82
N PHE A 58 10.20 2.23 -8.27
CA PHE A 58 10.49 2.24 -6.84
C PHE A 58 11.97 2.00 -6.55
N PHE A 59 12.37 2.38 -5.36
CA PHE A 59 13.63 1.96 -4.75
C PHE A 59 13.46 1.78 -3.24
N LEU A 60 14.30 0.94 -2.67
CA LEU A 60 14.48 0.74 -1.25
C LEU A 60 15.98 0.81 -0.96
N VAL A 61 16.36 1.68 -0.04
CA VAL A 61 17.75 2.00 0.34
C VAL A 61 18.02 1.47 1.74
N ASP A 62 19.23 1.00 1.91
CA ASP A 62 19.81 0.59 3.19
C ASP A 62 21.26 1.11 3.20
N ALA A 63 21.49 2.20 3.94
CA ALA A 63 22.78 2.85 4.05
C ALA A 63 23.61 2.21 5.16
N MET A 64 24.85 1.85 4.84
CA MET A 64 25.79 1.22 5.77
C MET A 64 25.99 2.03 7.05
N GLY A 65 25.95 1.35 8.19
CA GLY A 65 26.17 1.94 9.51
C GLY A 65 24.87 2.38 10.19
N LYS A 66 24.99 3.16 11.25
CA LYS A 66 23.88 3.62 12.09
C LYS A 66 24.02 5.10 12.43
N GLY A 67 22.90 5.70 12.83
CA GLY A 67 22.86 7.08 13.28
C GLY A 67 22.95 8.12 12.15
N ILE A 68 23.53 9.26 12.43
CA ILE A 68 23.48 10.45 11.56
C ILE A 68 24.12 10.22 10.20
N SER A 69 25.27 9.49 10.14
CA SER A 69 25.98 9.27 8.87
C SER A 69 25.12 8.45 7.89
N ALA A 70 24.62 7.32 8.32
CA ALA A 70 23.74 6.47 7.50
C ALA A 70 22.48 7.22 7.07
N SER A 71 21.85 7.96 7.99
CA SER A 71 20.65 8.76 7.69
C SER A 71 20.93 9.88 6.69
N LEU A 72 22.11 10.48 6.73
CA LEU A 72 22.50 11.52 5.75
C LEU A 72 22.65 10.91 4.36
N THR A 73 23.31 9.75 4.25
CA THR A 73 23.48 9.01 2.98
C THR A 73 22.11 8.58 2.43
N ALA A 74 21.24 8.00 3.27
CA ALA A 74 19.88 7.60 2.87
C ALA A 74 19.03 8.80 2.40
N THR A 75 19.10 9.92 3.12
CA THR A 75 18.39 11.16 2.79
C THR A 75 18.87 11.77 1.48
N THR A 76 20.19 11.86 1.29
CA THR A 76 20.80 12.38 0.05
C THR A 76 20.42 11.49 -1.13
N THR A 77 20.54 10.17 -0.98
CA THR A 77 20.12 9.18 -1.97
C THR A 77 18.68 9.39 -2.39
N THR A 78 17.77 9.44 -1.43
CA THR A 78 16.33 9.57 -1.69
C THR A 78 15.98 10.90 -2.36
N THR A 79 16.60 11.98 -1.91
CA THR A 79 16.38 13.31 -2.47
C THR A 79 16.87 13.38 -3.92
N LEU A 80 18.07 12.88 -4.18
CA LEU A 80 18.67 12.91 -5.52
C LEU A 80 17.90 12.02 -6.49
N LEU A 81 17.54 10.79 -6.10
CA LEU A 81 16.78 9.89 -6.95
C LEU A 81 15.41 10.45 -7.31
N ASN A 82 14.70 11.06 -6.33
CA ASN A 82 13.44 11.72 -6.60
C ASN A 82 13.61 12.95 -7.52
N PHE A 83 14.67 13.72 -7.34
CA PHE A 83 14.96 14.87 -8.19
C PHE A 83 15.24 14.46 -9.64
N ILE A 84 16.11 13.47 -9.87
CA ILE A 84 16.41 12.96 -11.23
C ILE A 84 15.15 12.40 -11.87
N PHE A 85 14.34 11.66 -11.10
CA PHE A 85 13.04 11.16 -11.56
C PHE A 85 12.12 12.30 -11.99
N ASP A 86 11.98 13.36 -11.18
CA ASP A 86 11.12 14.51 -11.49
C ASP A 86 11.58 15.24 -12.76
N GLN A 87 12.88 15.38 -12.99
CA GLN A 87 13.42 15.96 -14.22
C GLN A 87 13.06 15.11 -15.44
N MET A 88 13.34 13.81 -15.41
CA MET A 88 13.01 12.90 -16.51
C MET A 88 11.50 12.80 -16.76
N GLN A 89 10.68 12.97 -15.72
CA GLN A 89 9.22 13.00 -15.80
C GLN A 89 8.73 14.26 -16.54
N ALA A 90 9.29 15.42 -16.20
CA ALA A 90 8.94 16.69 -16.83
C ALA A 90 9.25 16.68 -18.33
N ASP A 91 10.38 16.10 -18.70
CA ASP A 91 10.83 15.98 -20.10
C ASP A 91 10.16 14.81 -20.85
N LYS A 92 9.33 14.00 -20.19
CA LYS A 92 8.70 12.78 -20.74
C LYS A 92 9.70 11.84 -21.40
N ASN A 93 10.87 11.70 -20.81
CA ASN A 93 11.97 10.87 -21.34
C ASN A 93 12.53 9.89 -20.29
N PHE A 94 11.68 9.43 -19.36
CA PHE A 94 12.10 8.51 -18.30
C PHE A 94 12.69 7.21 -18.90
N ASP A 95 13.95 6.94 -18.59
CA ASP A 95 14.66 5.70 -18.89
C ASP A 95 15.20 5.11 -17.59
N PHE A 96 14.78 3.89 -17.28
CA PHE A 96 15.11 3.23 -16.02
C PHE A 96 16.62 3.03 -15.82
N SER A 97 17.32 2.58 -16.86
CA SER A 97 18.77 2.37 -16.79
C SER A 97 19.56 3.67 -16.67
N LYS A 98 19.15 4.71 -17.41
CA LYS A 98 19.77 6.04 -17.33
C LYS A 98 19.50 6.70 -15.98
N TRP A 99 18.31 6.51 -15.40
CA TRP A 99 17.98 6.99 -14.07
C TRP A 99 18.94 6.43 -13.02
N ILE A 100 19.15 5.10 -13.03
CA ILE A 100 20.10 4.41 -12.14
C ILE A 100 21.53 4.88 -12.42
N GLN A 101 21.94 4.95 -13.69
CA GLN A 101 23.28 5.36 -14.07
C GLN A 101 23.59 6.78 -13.59
N SER A 102 22.69 7.74 -13.82
CA SER A 102 22.87 9.13 -13.38
C SER A 102 23.04 9.21 -11.86
N TYR A 103 22.29 8.41 -11.12
CA TYR A 103 22.43 8.32 -9.68
C TYR A 103 23.77 7.70 -9.27
N VAL A 104 24.15 6.55 -9.82
CA VAL A 104 25.41 5.85 -9.47
C VAL A 104 26.62 6.73 -9.78
N GLU A 105 26.62 7.42 -10.92
CA GLU A 105 27.71 8.34 -11.31
C GLU A 105 27.90 9.52 -10.34
N TYR A 106 26.83 9.94 -9.68
CA TYR A 106 26.90 10.97 -8.65
C TYR A 106 27.32 10.40 -7.31
N ILE A 107 26.58 9.39 -6.80
CA ILE A 107 26.75 8.95 -5.42
C ILE A 107 28.13 8.32 -5.15
N LYS A 108 28.72 7.63 -6.13
CA LYS A 108 30.05 7.05 -5.98
C LYS A 108 31.16 8.08 -5.68
N LYS A 109 30.93 9.36 -5.97
CA LYS A 109 31.86 10.45 -5.66
C LYS A 109 31.66 11.00 -4.25
N GLU A 110 30.50 10.78 -3.67
CA GLU A 110 30.14 11.25 -2.35
C GLU A 110 30.39 10.21 -1.24
N LEU A 111 30.50 8.92 -1.62
CA LEU A 111 30.78 7.84 -0.68
C LEU A 111 32.24 7.88 -0.21
N LEU A 112 32.46 7.62 1.07
CA LEU A 112 33.79 7.47 1.66
C LEU A 112 34.45 6.16 1.20
N ASP A 113 35.77 6.03 1.37
CA ASP A 113 36.58 4.90 0.89
C ASP A 113 36.06 3.52 1.34
N ASN A 114 35.51 3.45 2.53
CA ASN A 114 34.99 2.21 3.14
C ASN A 114 33.46 2.19 3.25
N GLU A 115 32.78 3.18 2.66
CA GLU A 115 31.32 3.26 2.68
C GLU A 115 30.73 2.48 1.52
N MET A 116 29.68 1.71 1.83
CA MET A 116 28.91 0.96 0.83
C MET A 116 27.44 1.27 1.01
N LEU A 117 26.73 1.23 -0.11
CA LEU A 117 25.29 1.49 -0.13
C LEU A 117 24.56 0.31 -0.76
N SER A 118 23.66 -0.28 0.01
CA SER A 118 22.73 -1.30 -0.48
C SER A 118 21.45 -0.64 -0.96
N ILE A 119 21.03 -0.97 -2.18
CA ILE A 119 19.81 -0.40 -2.77
C ILE A 119 19.23 -1.36 -3.79
N ILE A 120 17.89 -1.45 -3.83
CA ILE A 120 17.19 -2.09 -4.93
C ILE A 120 16.34 -1.08 -5.68
N PHE A 121 16.47 -1.09 -6.99
CA PHE A 121 15.62 -0.38 -7.92
C PHE A 121 14.67 -1.34 -8.60
N GLY A 122 13.44 -0.92 -8.83
CA GLY A 122 12.48 -1.67 -9.60
C GLY A 122 11.57 -0.79 -10.46
N MET A 123 11.18 -1.33 -11.62
CA MET A 123 10.17 -0.74 -12.48
C MET A 123 9.18 -1.82 -12.92
N TYR A 124 7.95 -1.72 -12.44
CA TYR A 124 6.87 -2.64 -12.78
C TYR A 124 6.02 -2.07 -13.92
N GLU A 125 5.82 -2.89 -14.94
CA GLU A 125 4.97 -2.64 -16.09
C GLU A 125 3.71 -3.51 -16.01
N LYS A 126 2.57 -2.86 -15.93
CA LYS A 126 1.27 -3.49 -15.70
C LYS A 126 0.84 -4.39 -16.86
N GLU A 127 1.02 -3.91 -18.09
CA GLU A 127 0.56 -4.56 -19.33
C GLU A 127 1.26 -5.88 -19.57
N SER A 128 2.58 -5.91 -19.39
CA SER A 128 3.40 -7.13 -19.55
C SER A 128 3.46 -7.98 -18.27
N SER A 129 3.03 -7.42 -17.13
CA SER A 129 3.25 -7.99 -15.80
C SER A 129 4.73 -8.34 -15.57
N SER A 130 5.64 -7.48 -16.02
CA SER A 130 7.07 -7.64 -15.85
C SER A 130 7.64 -6.61 -14.88
N CYS A 131 8.73 -6.96 -14.21
CA CYS A 131 9.45 -6.06 -13.32
C CYS A 131 10.92 -6.05 -13.70
N SER A 132 11.40 -4.92 -14.24
CA SER A 132 12.84 -4.68 -14.40
C SER A 132 13.42 -4.29 -13.06
N TYR A 133 14.59 -4.82 -12.70
CA TYR A 133 15.22 -4.51 -11.41
C TYR A 133 16.74 -4.47 -11.51
N ALA A 134 17.34 -3.68 -10.63
CA ALA A 134 18.77 -3.68 -10.31
C ALA A 134 18.91 -3.65 -8.79
N SER A 135 19.50 -4.69 -8.22
CA SER A 135 19.67 -4.86 -6.78
C SER A 135 21.14 -4.86 -6.44
N PHE A 136 21.57 -3.89 -5.64
CA PHE A 136 22.95 -3.67 -5.22
C PHE A 136 23.08 -4.06 -3.74
N GLY A 137 23.66 -5.23 -3.46
CA GLY A 137 23.95 -5.66 -2.11
C GLY A 137 22.76 -5.97 -1.21
N MET A 138 21.53 -5.73 -1.65
CA MET A 138 20.33 -5.97 -0.84
C MET A 138 20.12 -7.46 -0.55
N PRO A 139 19.45 -7.81 0.56
CA PRO A 139 19.00 -9.16 0.81
C PRO A 139 18.19 -9.72 -0.36
N ALA A 140 18.18 -11.06 -0.51
CA ALA A 140 17.42 -11.69 -1.58
C ALA A 140 15.92 -11.38 -1.43
N VAL A 141 15.30 -10.85 -2.49
CA VAL A 141 13.85 -10.69 -2.57
C VAL A 141 13.19 -12.05 -2.47
N ILE A 142 12.16 -12.14 -1.66
CA ILE A 142 11.41 -13.39 -1.45
C ILE A 142 10.07 -13.25 -2.14
N ALA A 143 9.74 -14.22 -2.99
CA ALA A 143 8.44 -14.28 -3.63
C ALA A 143 7.78 -15.65 -3.40
N LYS A 144 6.45 -15.66 -3.44
CA LYS A 144 5.63 -16.87 -3.44
C LYS A 144 4.81 -16.86 -4.71
N ASP A 145 4.84 -17.96 -5.46
CA ASP A 145 4.03 -18.13 -6.65
C ASP A 145 2.60 -18.64 -6.32
N PHE A 146 1.74 -18.73 -7.36
CA PHE A 146 0.39 -19.29 -7.20
C PHE A 146 0.39 -20.81 -6.89
N LYS A 147 1.50 -21.52 -7.13
CA LYS A 147 1.69 -22.92 -6.74
C LYS A 147 2.18 -23.06 -5.30
N ASN A 148 2.28 -21.96 -4.56
CA ASN A 148 2.81 -21.87 -3.19
C ASN A 148 4.32 -22.20 -3.07
N GLN A 149 5.07 -22.11 -4.15
CA GLN A 149 6.52 -22.31 -4.14
C GLN A 149 7.23 -21.01 -3.74
N LEU A 150 8.29 -21.14 -2.95
CA LEU A 150 9.16 -20.04 -2.57
C LEU A 150 10.17 -19.78 -3.69
N VAL A 151 10.22 -18.55 -4.16
CA VAL A 151 11.19 -18.05 -5.15
C VAL A 151 12.10 -17.03 -4.46
N LYS A 152 13.41 -17.19 -4.60
CA LYS A 152 14.42 -16.26 -4.09
C LYS A 152 15.12 -15.58 -5.25
N ILE A 153 15.07 -14.26 -5.29
CA ILE A 153 15.73 -13.42 -6.30
C ILE A 153 16.91 -12.75 -5.63
N LYS A 154 18.11 -13.22 -5.93
CA LYS A 154 19.35 -12.68 -5.36
C LYS A 154 19.67 -11.32 -5.94
N SER A 155 20.43 -10.52 -5.16
CA SER A 155 21.05 -9.30 -5.68
C SER A 155 21.89 -9.62 -6.92
N ASN A 156 21.74 -8.82 -7.97
CA ASN A 156 22.43 -8.99 -9.25
C ASN A 156 23.62 -8.04 -9.43
N ASN A 157 23.86 -7.18 -8.44
CA ASN A 157 25.01 -6.27 -8.39
C ASN A 157 25.62 -6.28 -6.98
N MET A 158 26.92 -5.93 -6.90
CA MET A 158 27.58 -5.65 -5.63
C MET A 158 27.03 -4.35 -5.04
N PRO A 159 27.13 -4.12 -3.70
CA PRO A 159 26.79 -2.83 -3.11
C PRO A 159 27.49 -1.68 -3.84
N ILE A 160 26.82 -0.53 -3.93
CA ILE A 160 27.43 0.66 -4.55
C ILE A 160 28.55 1.16 -3.64
N SER A 161 29.71 1.42 -4.25
CA SER A 161 30.89 2.03 -3.64
C SER A 161 31.52 3.03 -4.61
N GLN A 162 32.53 3.76 -4.19
CA GLN A 162 33.31 4.64 -5.07
C GLN A 162 33.93 3.91 -6.29
N TYR A 163 34.09 2.58 -6.22
CA TYR A 163 34.67 1.74 -7.27
C TYR A 163 33.63 1.17 -8.25
N THR A 164 32.35 1.43 -8.05
CA THR A 164 31.28 0.93 -8.93
C THR A 164 31.41 1.52 -10.33
N GLN A 165 31.56 0.66 -11.35
CA GLN A 165 31.71 1.07 -12.75
C GLN A 165 30.51 0.68 -13.59
N GLU A 166 30.10 -0.58 -13.50
CA GLU A 166 29.03 -1.17 -14.30
C GLU A 166 27.98 -1.81 -13.40
N PHE A 167 26.78 -1.93 -13.92
CA PHE A 167 25.70 -2.65 -13.25
C PHE A 167 24.80 -3.37 -14.26
N LYS A 168 24.05 -4.36 -13.76
CA LYS A 168 23.10 -5.15 -14.52
C LYS A 168 21.68 -4.78 -14.14
N VAL A 169 20.82 -4.72 -15.15
CA VAL A 169 19.36 -4.67 -15.00
C VAL A 169 18.80 -5.99 -15.54
N ASP A 170 18.08 -6.71 -14.69
CA ASP A 170 17.39 -7.94 -15.08
C ASP A 170 15.88 -7.70 -15.10
N THR A 171 15.14 -8.62 -15.74
CA THR A 171 13.69 -8.57 -15.81
C THR A 171 13.07 -9.85 -15.26
N LEU A 172 12.16 -9.69 -14.31
CA LEU A 172 11.36 -10.74 -13.71
C LEU A 172 9.98 -10.79 -14.34
N ASN A 173 9.55 -11.96 -14.79
CA ASN A 173 8.14 -12.19 -15.15
C ASN A 173 7.32 -12.39 -13.87
N ALA A 174 6.48 -11.43 -13.54
CA ALA A 174 5.68 -11.43 -12.32
C ALA A 174 4.27 -12.04 -12.50
N LYS A 175 3.93 -12.58 -13.67
CA LYS A 175 2.59 -13.15 -13.94
C LYS A 175 2.18 -14.24 -12.96
N ASN A 176 3.13 -15.09 -12.58
CA ASN A 176 2.88 -16.23 -11.69
C ASN A 176 3.16 -15.92 -10.21
N ILE A 177 3.54 -14.70 -9.90
CA ILE A 177 3.86 -14.32 -8.53
C ILE A 177 2.57 -13.92 -7.80
N LYS A 178 2.36 -14.53 -6.64
CA LYS A 178 1.22 -14.27 -5.74
C LYS A 178 1.53 -13.22 -4.69
N LYS A 179 2.77 -13.21 -4.18
CA LYS A 179 3.24 -12.19 -3.22
C LYS A 179 4.74 -12.04 -3.24
N ILE A 180 5.22 -10.85 -2.86
CA ILE A 180 6.63 -10.49 -2.83
C ILE A 180 6.92 -9.77 -1.51
N LEU A 181 8.11 -10.05 -0.95
CA LEU A 181 8.72 -9.31 0.15
C LEU A 181 10.08 -8.78 -0.31
N ILE A 182 10.23 -7.46 -0.32
CA ILE A 182 11.49 -6.73 -0.52
C ILE A 182 11.81 -6.06 0.81
N TYR A 183 13.01 -6.19 1.33
CA TYR A 183 13.30 -5.77 2.70
C TYR A 183 14.77 -5.38 2.88
N THR A 184 15.04 -4.52 3.87
CA THR A 184 16.38 -4.17 4.36
C THR A 184 16.88 -5.24 5.33
N ASP A 185 18.18 -5.32 5.55
CA ASP A 185 18.79 -6.36 6.38
C ASP A 185 18.31 -6.31 7.84
N GLY A 186 17.96 -5.12 8.36
CA GLY A 186 17.40 -4.98 9.69
C GLY A 186 16.15 -5.82 9.94
N LEU A 187 15.35 -6.17 8.93
CA LEU A 187 14.25 -7.10 9.11
C LEU A 187 14.74 -8.50 9.50
N CYS A 188 15.79 -9.01 8.85
CA CYS A 188 16.22 -10.39 9.02
C CYS A 188 17.33 -10.55 10.09
N GLU A 189 18.04 -9.49 10.45
CA GLU A 189 19.15 -9.49 11.40
C GLU A 189 18.75 -9.10 12.83
N ASN A 190 17.49 -8.71 13.05
CA ASN A 190 16.96 -8.57 14.40
C ASN A 190 17.05 -9.88 15.17
N LYS A 191 17.50 -9.81 16.43
CA LYS A 191 17.63 -10.97 17.33
C LYS A 191 16.37 -11.19 18.15
N LEU A 192 16.03 -12.44 18.33
CA LEU A 192 15.00 -12.91 19.25
C LEU A 192 15.53 -12.97 20.69
N GLU A 193 14.65 -13.15 21.68
CA GLU A 193 15.06 -13.33 23.08
C GLU A 193 16.11 -14.44 23.28
N ASN A 194 16.01 -15.51 22.49
CA ASN A 194 16.95 -16.65 22.56
C ASN A 194 18.29 -16.39 21.83
N GLY A 195 18.52 -15.17 21.30
CA GLY A 195 19.71 -14.77 20.57
C GLY A 195 19.79 -15.23 19.11
N GLU A 196 18.79 -15.96 18.61
CA GLU A 196 18.70 -16.35 17.21
C GLU A 196 18.25 -15.17 16.34
N PHE A 197 18.69 -15.13 15.09
CA PHE A 197 18.22 -14.13 14.13
C PHE A 197 16.82 -14.44 13.59
N TYR A 198 15.98 -13.42 13.41
CA TYR A 198 14.62 -13.55 12.84
C TYR A 198 14.63 -14.22 11.45
N LYS A 199 15.69 -14.09 10.68
CA LYS A 199 15.90 -14.75 9.38
C LYS A 199 15.54 -16.24 9.39
N LYS A 200 15.72 -16.92 10.52
CA LYS A 200 15.39 -18.36 10.68
C LYS A 200 13.90 -18.64 10.50
N TYR A 201 13.04 -17.71 10.90
CA TYR A 201 11.59 -17.85 10.91
C TYR A 201 10.91 -17.03 9.80
N MET A 202 11.56 -16.00 9.28
CA MET A 202 11.02 -15.03 8.34
C MET A 202 10.38 -15.66 7.09
N TYR A 203 11.00 -16.70 6.53
CA TYR A 203 10.48 -17.38 5.34
C TYR A 203 9.16 -18.10 5.62
N GLU A 204 9.08 -18.78 6.76
CA GLU A 204 7.86 -19.47 7.20
C GLU A 204 6.76 -18.47 7.50
N ASP A 205 7.06 -17.42 8.25
CA ASP A 205 6.13 -16.35 8.58
C ASP A 205 5.61 -15.65 7.31
N PHE A 206 6.49 -15.36 6.35
CA PHE A 206 6.09 -14.82 5.06
C PHE A 206 5.18 -15.79 4.29
N LEU A 207 5.52 -17.08 4.20
CA LEU A 207 4.70 -18.08 3.52
C LEU A 207 3.32 -18.25 4.17
N ASN A 208 3.26 -18.09 5.49
CA ASN A 208 2.03 -18.25 6.27
C ASN A 208 1.16 -16.99 6.33
N SER A 209 1.71 -15.81 6.04
CA SER A 209 0.97 -14.55 6.03
C SER A 209 0.08 -14.42 4.79
N GLU A 210 -1.09 -13.85 4.93
CA GLU A 210 -1.97 -13.52 3.80
C GLU A 210 -1.88 -12.05 3.39
N CYS A 211 -1.32 -11.21 4.25
CA CYS A 211 -1.12 -9.77 4.04
C CYS A 211 -0.02 -9.24 4.96
N ILE A 212 0.35 -7.98 4.77
CA ILE A 212 1.35 -7.31 5.60
C ILE A 212 0.96 -7.30 7.08
N SER A 213 -0.34 -7.16 7.42
CA SER A 213 -0.77 -7.16 8.83
C SER A 213 -0.52 -8.50 9.52
N ASP A 214 -0.70 -9.62 8.80
CA ASP A 214 -0.35 -10.96 9.30
C ASP A 214 1.15 -11.09 9.50
N PHE A 215 1.91 -10.65 8.49
CA PHE A 215 3.36 -10.69 8.55
C PHE A 215 3.91 -9.83 9.69
N SER A 216 3.41 -8.60 9.83
CA SER A 216 3.79 -7.70 10.92
C SER A 216 3.42 -8.27 12.30
N LEU A 217 2.33 -9.02 12.39
CA LEU A 217 1.94 -9.67 13.64
C LEU A 217 2.91 -10.80 14.01
N HIS A 218 3.32 -11.63 13.05
CA HIS A 218 4.35 -12.64 13.27
C HIS A 218 5.67 -12.02 13.75
N ILE A 219 6.08 -10.91 13.14
CA ILE A 219 7.26 -10.16 13.57
C ILE A 219 7.12 -9.73 15.04
N LYS A 220 6.00 -9.08 15.39
CA LYS A 220 5.73 -8.59 16.76
C LYS A 220 5.63 -9.71 17.80
N GLU A 221 5.14 -10.88 17.42
CA GLU A 221 5.06 -12.05 18.31
C GLU A 221 6.44 -12.64 18.61
N ARG A 222 7.44 -12.38 17.76
CA ARG A 222 8.78 -12.96 17.90
C ARG A 222 9.82 -11.95 18.38
N LEU A 223 9.72 -10.68 17.97
CA LEU A 223 10.68 -9.64 18.35
C LEU A 223 10.19 -8.90 19.60
N VAL A 224 11.07 -8.75 20.57
CA VAL A 224 10.81 -7.95 21.78
C VAL A 224 11.01 -6.47 21.50
N GLU A 225 12.11 -6.13 20.82
CA GLU A 225 12.46 -4.76 20.44
C GLU A 225 13.13 -4.73 19.07
N ASN A 226 12.97 -3.64 18.35
CA ASN A 226 13.74 -3.39 17.14
C ASN A 226 15.17 -3.03 17.51
N GLN A 227 16.13 -3.73 16.94
CA GLN A 227 17.57 -3.53 17.17
C GLN A 227 18.24 -2.82 15.98
N ASP A 228 17.49 -2.63 14.89
CA ASP A 228 17.94 -1.93 13.69
C ASP A 228 16.78 -1.24 12.97
N ASP A 229 17.10 -0.32 12.05
CA ASP A 229 16.12 0.25 11.13
C ASP A 229 15.51 -0.88 10.31
N MET A 230 14.21 -0.80 10.07
CA MET A 230 13.49 -1.87 9.38
C MET A 230 12.53 -1.26 8.35
N ALA A 231 12.79 -1.55 7.09
CA ALA A 231 11.90 -1.18 6.00
C ALA A 231 11.62 -2.40 5.12
N TYR A 232 10.34 -2.59 4.75
CA TYR A 232 9.99 -3.63 3.79
C TYR A 232 8.74 -3.29 3.00
N PHE A 233 8.74 -3.75 1.75
CA PHE A 233 7.60 -3.74 0.85
C PHE A 233 6.98 -5.13 0.87
N TYR A 234 5.67 -5.18 1.07
CA TYR A 234 4.89 -6.38 0.98
C TYR A 234 3.86 -6.21 -0.14
N LEU A 235 4.06 -6.95 -1.22
CA LEU A 235 3.14 -6.97 -2.35
C LEU A 235 2.34 -8.25 -2.30
N ASP A 236 1.03 -8.17 -2.43
CA ASP A 236 0.16 -9.32 -2.62
C ASP A 236 -0.77 -9.14 -3.81
N VAL A 237 -1.05 -10.26 -4.47
CA VAL A 237 -1.92 -10.35 -5.63
C VAL A 237 -3.15 -11.15 -5.26
N VAL A 238 -4.32 -10.53 -5.40
CA VAL A 238 -5.61 -11.15 -5.12
C VAL A 238 -6.35 -11.33 -6.43
N GLU A 239 -6.73 -12.58 -6.71
CA GLU A 239 -7.62 -12.88 -7.83
C GLU A 239 -9.05 -12.46 -7.45
N LEU A 240 -9.73 -11.77 -8.38
CA LEU A 240 -11.10 -11.33 -8.18
C LEU A 240 -12.14 -12.36 -8.64
N ASN A 241 -11.72 -13.50 -9.17
CA ASN A 241 -12.62 -14.60 -9.55
C ASN A 241 -13.01 -15.43 -8.32
N VAL A 242 -13.77 -14.80 -7.43
CA VAL A 242 -14.41 -15.45 -6.28
C VAL A 242 -15.91 -15.24 -6.40
N ASP A 243 -16.71 -16.09 -5.77
CA ASP A 243 -18.17 -15.90 -5.69
C ASP A 243 -18.48 -14.67 -4.83
N TRP A 244 -18.41 -13.50 -5.46
CA TRP A 244 -18.81 -12.25 -4.84
C TRP A 244 -20.33 -12.23 -4.66
N LYS A 245 -20.79 -11.89 -3.49
CA LYS A 245 -22.15 -11.40 -3.35
C LYS A 245 -22.20 -9.99 -3.93
N ASP A 246 -23.01 -9.79 -4.94
CA ASP A 246 -23.10 -8.55 -5.72
C ASP A 246 -24.42 -7.85 -5.46
N ILE A 247 -24.37 -6.63 -4.97
CA ILE A 247 -25.54 -5.83 -4.59
C ILE A 247 -25.45 -4.48 -5.33
N ASN A 248 -26.51 -4.10 -6.00
CA ASN A 248 -26.67 -2.77 -6.57
C ASN A 248 -27.69 -2.00 -5.76
N VAL A 249 -27.29 -0.85 -5.24
CA VAL A 249 -28.11 0.00 -4.39
C VAL A 249 -28.34 1.32 -5.07
N LEU A 250 -29.59 1.74 -5.21
CA LEU A 250 -29.94 3.10 -5.63
C LEU A 250 -29.43 4.07 -4.55
N GLY A 251 -29.12 5.30 -4.95
CA GLY A 251 -28.47 6.29 -4.08
C GLY A 251 -29.36 6.88 -2.99
N LYS A 252 -30.20 6.07 -2.37
CA LYS A 252 -31.04 6.50 -1.25
C LYS A 252 -30.40 6.16 0.08
N ARG A 253 -30.56 7.04 1.06
CA ARG A 253 -30.07 6.78 2.43
C ARG A 253 -30.70 5.53 3.04
N GLU A 254 -32.00 5.30 2.81
CA GLU A 254 -32.72 4.11 3.30
C GLU A 254 -32.13 2.80 2.77
N ASP A 255 -31.66 2.81 1.51
CA ASP A 255 -31.07 1.63 0.89
C ASP A 255 -29.69 1.28 1.52
N VAL A 256 -28.99 2.27 2.08
CA VAL A 256 -27.74 2.04 2.84
C VAL A 256 -28.01 1.15 4.06
N ASP A 257 -29.06 1.42 4.81
CA ASP A 257 -29.41 0.64 6.01
C ASP A 257 -29.79 -0.81 5.67
N VAL A 258 -30.43 -1.03 4.52
CA VAL A 258 -30.74 -2.38 4.03
C VAL A 258 -29.45 -3.17 3.79
N VAL A 259 -28.47 -2.57 3.11
CA VAL A 259 -27.16 -3.21 2.86
C VAL A 259 -26.40 -3.49 4.16
N LEU A 260 -26.40 -2.53 5.07
CA LEU A 260 -25.72 -2.70 6.37
C LEU A 260 -26.35 -3.86 7.17
N THR A 261 -27.66 -4.02 7.09
CA THR A 261 -28.38 -5.14 7.72
C THR A 261 -27.98 -6.46 7.08
N GLU A 262 -27.95 -6.55 5.75
CA GLU A 262 -27.56 -7.75 5.03
C GLU A 262 -26.11 -8.17 5.34
N ILE A 263 -25.17 -7.22 5.35
CA ILE A 263 -23.77 -7.48 5.72
C ILE A 263 -23.68 -7.96 7.18
N ARG A 264 -24.44 -7.35 8.08
CA ARG A 264 -24.51 -7.76 9.50
C ARG A 264 -24.98 -9.20 9.64
N GLU A 265 -26.04 -9.60 8.94
CA GLU A 265 -26.54 -10.97 8.93
C GLU A 265 -25.51 -11.96 8.42
N ALA A 266 -24.82 -11.64 7.32
CA ALA A 266 -23.74 -12.47 6.79
C ALA A 266 -22.58 -12.65 7.79
N LEU A 267 -22.23 -11.60 8.54
CA LEU A 267 -21.21 -11.68 9.60
C LEU A 267 -21.67 -12.53 10.79
N LEU A 268 -22.94 -12.45 11.17
CA LEU A 268 -23.54 -13.28 12.22
C LEU A 268 -23.55 -14.76 11.81
N GLN A 269 -23.88 -15.08 10.55
CA GLN A 269 -23.86 -16.47 10.03
C GLN A 269 -22.48 -17.11 10.16
N VAL A 270 -21.40 -16.34 9.98
CA VAL A 270 -20.03 -16.83 10.14
C VAL A 270 -19.52 -16.76 11.59
N LYS A 271 -20.39 -16.44 12.56
CA LYS A 271 -20.08 -16.32 14.00
C LYS A 271 -18.99 -15.30 14.31
N ALA A 272 -18.99 -14.15 13.59
CA ALA A 272 -18.11 -13.05 13.90
C ALA A 272 -18.41 -12.48 15.29
N ASN A 273 -17.38 -12.03 16.02
CA ASN A 273 -17.60 -11.41 17.32
C ASN A 273 -18.25 -10.02 17.18
N ALA A 274 -18.91 -9.54 18.23
CA ALA A 274 -19.66 -8.28 18.23
C ALA A 274 -18.79 -7.05 17.93
N LYS A 275 -17.53 -7.07 18.33
CA LYS A 275 -16.58 -5.97 18.05
C LYS A 275 -16.28 -5.85 16.56
N ASP A 276 -15.90 -6.96 15.92
CA ASP A 276 -15.58 -6.98 14.49
C ASP A 276 -16.80 -6.61 13.64
N ILE A 277 -18.00 -7.11 14.02
CA ILE A 277 -19.25 -6.70 13.37
C ILE A 277 -19.44 -5.19 13.47
N SER A 278 -19.31 -4.60 14.66
CA SER A 278 -19.50 -3.17 14.86
C SER A 278 -18.49 -2.35 14.08
N GLU A 279 -17.22 -2.76 14.05
CA GLU A 279 -16.15 -2.08 13.31
C GLU A 279 -16.38 -2.14 11.80
N ILE A 280 -16.83 -3.27 11.26
CA ILE A 280 -17.14 -3.42 9.83
C ILE A 280 -18.36 -2.56 9.47
N ILE A 281 -19.45 -2.65 10.23
CA ILE A 281 -20.69 -1.93 9.96
C ILE A 281 -20.47 -0.41 10.02
N LEU A 282 -19.72 0.09 11.01
CA LEU A 282 -19.40 1.51 11.10
C LEU A 282 -18.54 1.99 9.91
N SER A 283 -17.56 1.18 9.52
CA SER A 283 -16.72 1.49 8.35
C SER A 283 -17.51 1.45 7.05
N MET A 284 -18.40 0.48 6.89
CA MET A 284 -19.27 0.38 5.71
C MET A 284 -20.26 1.53 5.62
N SER A 285 -20.88 1.93 6.76
CA SER A 285 -21.76 3.10 6.81
C SER A 285 -21.06 4.36 6.30
N GLU A 286 -19.84 4.63 6.78
CA GLU A 286 -19.06 5.76 6.33
C GLU A 286 -18.74 5.71 4.82
N VAL A 287 -18.35 4.55 4.31
CA VAL A 287 -18.04 4.37 2.88
C VAL A 287 -19.27 4.54 2.01
N LEU A 288 -20.42 3.97 2.40
CA LEU A 288 -21.65 4.04 1.62
C LEU A 288 -22.23 5.46 1.61
N LEU A 289 -22.20 6.15 2.76
CA LEU A 289 -22.62 7.55 2.80
C LEU A 289 -21.74 8.45 1.93
N ASN A 290 -20.40 8.23 1.94
CA ASN A 290 -19.50 8.95 1.04
C ASN A 290 -19.79 8.64 -0.44
N ALA A 291 -20.10 7.39 -0.79
CA ALA A 291 -20.46 7.00 -2.15
C ALA A 291 -21.78 7.64 -2.62
N VAL A 292 -22.76 7.80 -1.72
CA VAL A 292 -24.01 8.52 -2.01
C VAL A 292 -23.73 10.02 -2.19
N GLU A 293 -23.14 10.66 -1.19
CA GLU A 293 -23.00 12.11 -1.13
C GLU A 293 -22.01 12.64 -2.18
N HIS A 294 -20.83 12.02 -2.29
CA HIS A 294 -19.81 12.46 -3.23
C HIS A 294 -19.93 11.78 -4.59
N GLY A 295 -20.18 10.45 -4.61
CA GLY A 295 -20.20 9.67 -5.84
C GLY A 295 -21.47 9.86 -6.66
N ILE A 296 -22.65 9.81 -6.05
CA ILE A 296 -23.93 9.98 -6.74
C ILE A 296 -24.33 11.45 -6.84
N TYR A 297 -24.32 12.18 -5.72
CA TYR A 297 -24.83 13.55 -5.66
C TYR A 297 -23.80 14.59 -6.07
N GLY A 298 -22.49 14.23 -6.10
CA GLY A 298 -21.42 15.14 -6.49
C GLY A 298 -21.20 16.30 -5.51
N ILE A 299 -21.61 16.13 -4.25
CA ILE A 299 -21.45 17.16 -3.23
C ILE A 299 -19.98 17.24 -2.83
N ASP A 300 -19.32 18.36 -3.06
CA ASP A 300 -17.96 18.57 -2.59
C ASP A 300 -17.92 18.87 -1.09
N LYS A 301 -16.76 18.64 -0.48
CA LYS A 301 -16.56 18.78 0.98
C LYS A 301 -16.81 20.20 1.50
N LYS A 302 -16.49 21.23 0.71
CA LYS A 302 -16.67 22.65 1.12
C LYS A 302 -18.15 23.01 1.11
N THR A 303 -18.86 22.58 0.08
CA THR A 303 -20.31 22.74 -0.03
C THR A 303 -21.03 22.03 1.10
N LYS A 304 -20.66 20.77 1.39
CA LYS A 304 -21.23 20.01 2.54
C LYS A 304 -21.09 20.78 3.87
N SER A 305 -19.90 21.28 4.18
CA SER A 305 -19.65 22.00 5.43
C SER A 305 -20.52 23.26 5.57
N LYS A 306 -20.62 24.05 4.51
CA LYS A 306 -21.47 25.27 4.48
C LYS A 306 -22.95 24.95 4.66
N LEU A 307 -23.44 23.92 3.98
CA LEU A 307 -24.85 23.54 4.05
C LEU A 307 -25.24 22.97 5.40
N ILE A 308 -24.33 22.25 6.07
CA ILE A 308 -24.53 21.78 7.44
C ILE A 308 -24.59 22.98 8.41
N GLU A 309 -23.68 23.95 8.27
CA GLU A 309 -23.67 25.17 9.08
C GLU A 309 -24.96 25.99 8.93
N ASN A 310 -25.54 26.01 7.72
CA ASN A 310 -26.78 26.73 7.42
C ASN A 310 -28.05 25.92 7.75
N GLY A 311 -27.98 24.63 8.05
CA GLY A 311 -29.13 23.76 8.28
C GLY A 311 -29.88 23.37 7.00
N GLU A 312 -29.29 23.57 5.82
CA GLU A 312 -29.88 23.36 4.49
C GLU A 312 -29.48 22.00 3.88
N PHE A 313 -28.71 21.19 4.61
CA PHE A 313 -28.10 19.98 4.04
C PHE A 313 -29.14 18.89 3.74
N ASP A 314 -30.10 18.66 4.64
CA ASP A 314 -31.12 17.62 4.46
C ASP A 314 -32.09 17.97 3.31
N ASP A 315 -32.51 19.23 3.18
CA ASP A 315 -33.35 19.70 2.07
C ASP A 315 -32.67 19.51 0.70
N LEU A 316 -31.35 19.72 0.64
CA LEU A 316 -30.60 19.47 -0.58
C LEU A 316 -30.56 17.97 -0.91
N LEU A 317 -30.35 17.13 0.08
CA LEU A 317 -30.28 15.67 -0.12
C LEU A 317 -31.59 15.12 -0.66
N ASP A 318 -32.75 15.50 -0.12
CA ASP A 318 -34.07 15.08 -0.61
C ASP A 318 -34.29 15.48 -2.07
N LYS A 319 -33.83 16.68 -2.44
CA LYS A 319 -33.90 17.15 -3.83
C LYS A 319 -32.99 16.36 -4.76
N LEU A 320 -31.73 16.08 -4.33
CA LEU A 320 -30.76 15.33 -5.12
C LEU A 320 -31.13 13.86 -5.26
N GLU A 321 -31.73 13.26 -4.24
CA GLU A 321 -32.28 11.91 -4.29
C GLU A 321 -33.32 11.77 -5.41
N THR A 322 -34.20 12.76 -5.54
CA THR A 322 -35.23 12.79 -6.61
C THR A 322 -34.59 12.91 -7.99
N GLN A 323 -33.47 13.64 -8.13
CA GLN A 323 -32.81 13.90 -9.41
C GLN A 323 -31.89 12.75 -9.88
N ASN A 324 -31.45 11.88 -9.01
CA ASN A 324 -30.44 10.84 -9.29
C ASN A 324 -30.99 9.41 -9.15
N LYS A 325 -32.26 9.19 -9.45
CA LYS A 325 -32.96 7.89 -9.28
C LYS A 325 -32.37 6.73 -10.07
N ASP A 326 -31.62 7.00 -11.14
CA ASP A 326 -31.07 5.97 -12.03
C ASP A 326 -29.61 5.61 -11.70
N LYS A 327 -29.00 6.32 -10.74
CA LYS A 327 -27.62 6.05 -10.34
C LYS A 327 -27.60 5.06 -9.19
N TYR A 328 -26.66 4.13 -9.25
CA TYR A 328 -26.48 3.11 -8.22
C TYR A 328 -25.03 2.97 -7.79
N ILE A 329 -24.86 2.47 -6.57
CA ILE A 329 -23.58 2.03 -6.00
C ILE A 329 -23.52 0.52 -6.17
N ASN A 330 -22.43 0.02 -6.71
CA ASN A 330 -22.15 -1.42 -6.76
C ASN A 330 -21.33 -1.85 -5.55
N ILE A 331 -21.82 -2.83 -4.84
CA ILE A 331 -21.20 -3.39 -3.62
C ILE A 331 -20.96 -4.88 -3.86
N LYS A 332 -19.71 -5.29 -3.75
CA LYS A 332 -19.32 -6.69 -3.86
C LYS A 332 -18.60 -7.10 -2.59
N TYR A 333 -19.03 -8.19 -1.96
CA TYR A 333 -18.34 -8.69 -0.78
C TYR A 333 -18.27 -10.21 -0.74
N PHE A 334 -17.31 -10.72 -0.02
CA PHE A 334 -17.21 -12.13 0.35
C PHE A 334 -16.49 -12.29 1.68
N ILE A 335 -16.72 -13.43 2.31
CA ILE A 335 -16.05 -13.85 3.53
C ILE A 335 -15.34 -15.17 3.22
N LYS A 336 -14.02 -15.19 3.38
CA LYS A 336 -13.23 -16.39 3.15
C LYS A 336 -12.58 -16.89 4.42
N GLU A 337 -12.32 -18.21 4.47
CA GLU A 337 -11.47 -18.79 5.48
C GLU A 337 -10.04 -18.28 5.36
N SER A 338 -9.43 -18.02 6.49
CA SER A 338 -8.06 -17.59 6.65
C SER A 338 -7.37 -18.45 7.71
N ARG A 339 -6.05 -18.54 7.70
CA ARG A 339 -5.32 -19.32 8.71
C ARG A 339 -5.53 -18.83 10.15
N ARG A 340 -5.87 -17.56 10.32
CA ARG A 340 -6.10 -16.92 11.63
C ARG A 340 -7.53 -16.40 11.77
N GLY A 341 -8.52 -17.23 11.43
CA GLY A 341 -9.95 -16.87 11.46
C GLY A 341 -10.51 -16.64 10.06
N LYS A 342 -11.44 -15.71 9.91
CA LYS A 342 -12.05 -15.38 8.61
C LYS A 342 -11.64 -13.98 8.16
N MET A 343 -11.75 -13.73 6.87
CA MET A 343 -11.43 -12.43 6.27
C MET A 343 -12.66 -11.91 5.53
N PHE A 344 -13.18 -10.77 5.98
CA PHE A 344 -14.18 -9.99 5.24
C PHE A 344 -13.47 -9.11 4.23
N ILE A 345 -13.90 -9.16 2.97
CA ILE A 345 -13.43 -8.30 1.89
C ILE A 345 -14.65 -7.72 1.21
N CYS A 346 -14.68 -6.40 1.06
CA CYS A 346 -15.77 -5.69 0.41
C CYS A 346 -15.23 -4.64 -0.56
N LYS A 347 -15.76 -4.60 -1.77
CA LYS A 347 -15.49 -3.57 -2.77
C LYS A 347 -16.75 -2.75 -2.98
N VAL A 348 -16.65 -1.43 -2.81
CA VAL A 348 -17.73 -0.47 -3.09
C VAL A 348 -17.28 0.41 -4.26
N THR A 349 -18.11 0.52 -5.27
CA THR A 349 -17.84 1.33 -6.47
C THR A 349 -19.02 2.27 -6.69
N ASP A 350 -18.75 3.56 -6.75
CA ASP A 350 -19.72 4.60 -7.05
C ASP A 350 -19.58 5.10 -8.51
N PRO A 351 -20.63 5.73 -9.07
CA PRO A 351 -20.62 6.24 -10.43
C PRO A 351 -19.95 7.61 -10.60
N GLY A 352 -19.35 8.14 -9.54
CA GLY A 352 -18.71 9.45 -9.53
C GLY A 352 -17.41 9.51 -10.32
N LEU A 353 -16.91 10.72 -10.49
CA LEU A 353 -15.64 10.97 -11.19
C LEU A 353 -14.43 10.51 -10.38
N GLY A 354 -14.62 10.19 -9.08
CA GLY A 354 -13.55 9.86 -8.17
C GLY A 354 -12.75 11.07 -7.68
N PHE A 355 -11.57 10.80 -7.11
CA PHE A 355 -10.69 11.85 -6.60
C PHE A 355 -9.21 11.40 -6.68
N ASP A 356 -8.28 12.36 -6.57
CA ASP A 356 -6.86 12.04 -6.49
C ASP A 356 -6.52 11.38 -5.15
N VAL A 357 -6.31 10.05 -5.18
CA VAL A 357 -6.04 9.24 -3.97
C VAL A 357 -4.76 9.72 -3.23
N ARG A 358 -3.83 10.40 -3.92
CA ARG A 358 -2.61 10.95 -3.29
C ARG A 358 -2.91 12.02 -2.25
N GLU A 359 -4.06 12.69 -2.36
CA GLU A 359 -4.51 13.68 -1.36
C GLU A 359 -4.74 13.05 0.03
N LEU A 360 -5.04 11.75 0.09
CA LEU A 360 -5.23 11.03 1.36
C LEU A 360 -3.98 11.06 2.25
N ARG A 361 -2.79 11.17 1.66
CA ARG A 361 -1.54 11.31 2.42
C ARG A 361 -1.52 12.58 3.26
N GLN A 362 -2.03 13.68 2.73
CA GLN A 362 -2.07 14.97 3.43
C GLN A 362 -3.04 14.92 4.63
N LEU A 363 -4.15 14.20 4.51
CA LEU A 363 -5.12 14.02 5.59
C LEU A 363 -4.54 13.23 6.77
N VAL A 364 -3.65 12.29 6.50
CA VAL A 364 -2.98 11.50 7.54
C VAL A 364 -1.92 12.32 8.29
N VAL A 365 -1.25 13.24 7.59
CA VAL A 365 -0.19 14.09 8.18
C VAL A 365 -0.78 15.24 9.01
N ASN A 366 -2.00 15.68 8.71
CA ASN A 366 -2.66 16.78 9.43
C ASN A 366 -4.04 16.38 9.97
N PRO A 367 -4.11 15.63 11.10
CA PRO A 367 -5.37 15.13 11.66
C PRO A 367 -6.31 16.21 12.23
N LYS A 368 -5.89 17.48 12.27
CA LYS A 368 -6.72 18.61 12.77
C LYS A 368 -7.68 19.16 11.72
N SER A 369 -7.59 18.74 10.46
CA SER A 369 -8.59 19.12 9.46
C SER A 369 -9.91 18.39 9.73
N PHE A 370 -11.00 19.13 9.89
CA PHE A 370 -12.36 18.60 10.10
C PHE A 370 -12.82 17.66 8.96
N ASN A 371 -12.16 17.70 7.80
CA ASN A 371 -12.53 17.08 6.54
C ASN A 371 -11.77 15.77 6.28
N GLY A 372 -11.82 14.79 7.14
CA GLY A 372 -11.13 13.50 6.94
C GLY A 372 -11.48 12.49 8.02
N ARG A 373 -12.47 12.79 8.85
CA ARG A 373 -12.84 11.93 9.99
C ARG A 373 -13.25 10.54 9.55
N GLY A 374 -14.02 10.41 8.46
CA GLY A 374 -14.47 9.12 7.95
C GLY A 374 -13.32 8.21 7.54
N ILE A 375 -12.36 8.72 6.77
CA ILE A 375 -11.16 7.95 6.38
C ILE A 375 -10.32 7.59 7.61
N MET A 376 -10.24 8.45 8.61
CA MET A 376 -9.54 8.16 9.87
C MET A 376 -10.25 7.06 10.67
N ILE A 377 -11.59 7.03 10.66
CA ILE A 377 -12.40 5.96 11.25
C ILE A 377 -12.08 4.63 10.54
N ILE A 378 -12.19 4.60 9.21
CA ILE A 378 -11.91 3.42 8.40
C ILE A 378 -10.49 2.90 8.67
N LYS A 379 -9.48 3.81 8.68
CA LYS A 379 -8.09 3.45 8.98
C LYS A 379 -7.89 2.85 10.37
N LYS A 380 -8.65 3.30 11.36
CA LYS A 380 -8.54 2.83 12.74
C LYS A 380 -9.24 1.47 12.95
N LEU A 381 -10.33 1.24 12.26
CA LEU A 381 -11.21 0.10 12.49
C LEU A 381 -10.91 -1.10 11.58
N LEU A 382 -10.41 -0.86 10.37
CA LEU A 382 -10.11 -1.90 9.41
C LEU A 382 -8.62 -2.24 9.37
N ASP A 383 -8.30 -3.46 8.96
CA ASP A 383 -6.91 -3.89 8.78
C ASP A 383 -6.27 -3.12 7.63
N ARG A 384 -6.99 -2.97 6.52
CA ARG A 384 -6.54 -2.23 5.33
C ARG A 384 -7.73 -1.77 4.48
N PHE A 385 -7.50 -0.71 3.72
CA PHE A 385 -8.37 -0.28 2.63
C PHE A 385 -7.54 0.28 1.48
N TYR A 386 -8.07 0.20 0.28
CA TYR A 386 -7.40 0.66 -0.94
C TYR A 386 -8.43 1.26 -1.89
N TYR A 387 -8.02 2.27 -2.63
CA TYR A 387 -8.79 2.84 -3.73
C TYR A 387 -8.24 2.36 -5.07
N ASN A 388 -9.10 2.33 -6.10
CA ASN A 388 -8.63 2.22 -7.49
C ASN A 388 -7.92 3.52 -7.91
N GLU A 389 -7.30 3.52 -9.08
CA GLU A 389 -6.58 4.68 -9.62
C GLU A 389 -7.47 5.92 -9.80
N GLN A 390 -8.74 5.72 -10.14
CA GLN A 390 -9.71 6.80 -10.34
C GLN A 390 -10.22 7.39 -9.02
N GLY A 391 -10.17 6.65 -7.92
CA GLY A 391 -10.66 7.09 -6.62
C GLY A 391 -12.18 6.95 -6.42
N ASN A 392 -12.88 6.25 -7.32
CA ASN A 392 -14.32 5.98 -7.24
C ASN A 392 -14.66 4.54 -6.82
N SER A 393 -13.67 3.77 -6.43
CA SER A 393 -13.88 2.43 -5.92
C SER A 393 -12.93 2.17 -4.75
N ILE A 394 -13.48 1.71 -3.63
CA ILE A 394 -12.73 1.37 -2.43
C ILE A 394 -12.87 -0.13 -2.14
N THR A 395 -11.75 -0.80 -1.83
CA THR A 395 -11.73 -2.17 -1.32
C THR A 395 -11.37 -2.16 0.14
N LEU A 396 -12.22 -2.69 0.98
CA LEU A 396 -12.07 -2.81 2.43
C LEU A 396 -11.67 -4.24 2.80
N ARG A 397 -10.84 -4.36 3.85
CA ARG A 397 -10.41 -5.64 4.37
C ARG A 397 -10.37 -5.64 5.89
N LYS A 398 -11.00 -6.63 6.49
CA LYS A 398 -11.03 -6.83 7.94
C LYS A 398 -10.95 -8.31 8.27
N ARG A 399 -10.03 -8.67 9.19
CA ARG A 399 -10.04 -9.99 9.81
C ARG A 399 -11.18 -10.07 10.81
N ILE A 400 -11.83 -11.21 10.81
CA ILE A 400 -12.92 -11.54 11.71
C ILE A 400 -12.41 -12.62 12.65
N SER A 401 -12.46 -12.33 13.94
CA SER A 401 -12.29 -13.34 14.99
C SER A 401 -13.64 -14.03 15.22
N THR A 402 -13.66 -15.34 15.13
CA THR A 402 -14.86 -16.15 15.43
C THR A 402 -14.94 -16.40 16.92
N LEU A 403 -16.19 -16.46 17.44
CA LEU A 403 -16.50 -16.84 18.81
C LEU A 403 -16.08 -18.28 19.11
#